data_bf1ad4be5605f216981537d310f72d7e
#
_entry.id   bf1ad4be5605f216981537d310f72d7e
#
_cell.length_a   1.000
_cell.length_b   1.000
_cell.length_c   1.000
_cell.angle_alpha   90.00
_cell.angle_beta   90.00
_cell.angle_gamma   90.00
#
_symmetry.space_group_name_H-M   'P 1'
#
loop_
_entity.id
_entity.type
_entity.pdbx_description
1 polymer ?
#
loop_
_entity_poly.entity_id
_entity_poly.type
_entity_poly.pdbx_seq_one_letter_code
_entity_poly.pdbx_strand_id
1 'polypeptide(L)'
;MPLRRLKTYTAQTGYVYQYYFVGKRPALGNDPEAPSTEFIFDVTSDRKTTFAVSIFLLPQALESWLASRGRALTEPEQYAAVKLRLMQAFDEVPDMLHEGRRLRLDAELLPSLLQSIGVD
;
A
#
# COMPACT_ATOMS: atom_id res chain seq x y z
N MET A 1 18.83 14.17 -11.86
CA MET A 1 17.95 13.04 -11.53
C MET A 1 17.54 13.11 -10.09
N PRO A 2 16.26 13.12 -9.80
CA PRO A 2 15.85 13.03 -8.41
C PRO A 2 16.28 11.70 -7.81
N LEU A 3 16.87 11.75 -6.65
CA LEU A 3 17.23 10.56 -5.92
C LEU A 3 15.96 9.99 -5.29
N ARG A 4 15.65 8.75 -5.59
CA ARG A 4 14.55 8.05 -4.93
C ARG A 4 14.98 7.63 -3.55
N ARG A 5 14.11 7.85 -2.58
CA ARG A 5 14.39 7.46 -1.20
C ARG A 5 14.19 5.97 -1.04
N LEU A 6 15.28 5.25 -1.00
CA LEU A 6 15.28 3.83 -0.68
C LEU A 6 15.08 3.68 0.83
N LYS A 7 14.05 2.93 1.21
CA LYS A 7 13.74 2.65 2.60
C LYS A 7 13.98 1.17 2.89
N THR A 8 14.21 0.86 4.14
CA THR A 8 14.50 -0.51 4.57
C THR A 8 13.47 -0.93 5.61
N TYR A 9 12.97 -2.14 5.49
CA TYR A 9 12.06 -2.74 6.46
C TYR A 9 12.47 -4.17 6.77
N THR A 10 12.65 -4.48 8.04
CA THR A 10 12.94 -5.84 8.51
C THR A 10 11.62 -6.51 8.87
N ALA A 11 11.23 -7.50 8.09
CA ALA A 11 9.98 -8.21 8.28
C ALA A 11 10.08 -9.21 9.43
N GLN A 12 8.93 -9.57 9.99
CA GLN A 12 8.86 -10.59 11.03
C GLN A 12 9.31 -11.97 10.54
N THR A 13 9.25 -12.18 9.22
CA THR A 13 9.76 -13.39 8.57
C THR A 13 11.29 -13.50 8.59
N GLY A 14 11.99 -12.40 8.95
CA GLY A 14 13.44 -12.33 8.91
C GLY A 14 14.01 -11.72 7.64
N TYR A 15 13.22 -11.57 6.60
CA TYR A 15 13.67 -10.92 5.38
C TYR A 15 13.83 -9.42 5.59
N VAL A 16 14.87 -8.85 4.98
CA VAL A 16 15.08 -7.40 4.97
C VAL A 16 14.73 -6.90 3.58
N TYR A 17 13.68 -6.08 3.50
CA TYR A 17 13.22 -5.50 2.25
C TYR A 17 13.73 -4.10 2.09
N GLN A 18 14.13 -3.75 0.88
CA GLN A 18 14.34 -2.37 0.47
C GLN A 18 13.28 -2.01 -0.54
N TYR A 19 12.75 -0.80 -0.42
CA TYR A 19 11.64 -0.37 -1.28
C TYR A 19 11.66 1.14 -1.46
N TYR A 20 11.06 1.61 -2.55
CA TYR A 20 10.80 3.03 -2.74
C TYR A 20 9.50 3.20 -3.53
N PHE A 21 8.88 4.35 -3.32
CA PHE A 21 7.63 4.70 -3.98
C PHE A 21 7.90 5.15 -5.42
N VAL A 22 7.23 4.52 -6.38
CA VAL A 22 7.35 4.87 -7.80
C VAL A 22 6.34 5.93 -8.21
N GLY A 23 5.09 5.76 -7.79
CA GLY A 23 4.02 6.68 -8.14
C GLY A 23 2.65 6.06 -7.95
N LYS A 24 1.61 6.84 -8.27
CA LYS A 24 0.23 6.36 -8.20
C LYS A 24 -0.51 6.73 -9.47
N ARG A 25 -1.53 5.94 -9.80
CA ARG A 25 -2.37 6.16 -10.98
C ARG A 25 -3.76 5.56 -10.75
N PRO A 26 -4.78 6.05 -11.48
CA PRO A 26 -6.08 5.35 -11.47
C PRO A 26 -5.92 3.97 -12.08
N ALA A 27 -6.53 2.97 -11.45
CA ALA A 27 -6.55 1.61 -11.98
C ALA A 27 -7.99 1.28 -12.37
N LEU A 28 -8.20 1.04 -13.65
CA LEU A 28 -9.51 0.61 -14.14
C LEU A 28 -9.73 -0.82 -13.67
N GLY A 29 -10.69 -0.96 -12.76
CA GLY A 29 -11.14 -2.28 -12.32
C GLY A 29 -12.39 -2.70 -13.07
N ASN A 30 -13.26 -3.43 -12.39
CA ASN A 30 -14.54 -3.87 -12.95
C ASN A 30 -15.57 -2.74 -13.05
N ASP A 31 -15.32 -1.62 -12.39
CA ASP A 31 -16.17 -0.45 -12.41
C ASP A 31 -15.40 0.77 -12.93
N PRO A 32 -15.56 1.14 -14.21
CA PRO A 32 -14.83 2.28 -14.77
C PRO A 32 -15.25 3.63 -14.19
N GLU A 33 -16.43 3.71 -13.54
CA GLU A 33 -16.89 4.95 -12.91
C GLU A 33 -16.29 5.17 -11.53
N ALA A 34 -15.75 4.13 -10.90
CA ALA A 34 -15.15 4.20 -9.58
C ALA A 34 -13.83 3.45 -9.56
N PRO A 35 -12.79 3.97 -10.23
CA PRO A 35 -11.51 3.27 -10.28
C PRO A 35 -10.81 3.27 -8.92
N SER A 36 -10.10 2.18 -8.64
CA SER A 36 -9.18 2.15 -7.52
C SER A 36 -7.98 3.05 -7.80
N THR A 37 -7.29 3.50 -6.75
CA THR A 37 -6.00 4.15 -6.91
C THR A 37 -4.91 3.09 -6.72
N GLU A 38 -4.07 2.92 -7.74
CA GLU A 38 -2.95 1.99 -7.68
C GLU A 38 -1.70 2.73 -7.24
N PHE A 39 -1.15 2.33 -6.08
CA PHE A 39 0.13 2.85 -5.58
C PHE A 39 1.20 1.82 -5.90
N ILE A 40 2.28 2.25 -6.55
CA ILE A 40 3.30 1.36 -7.07
C ILE A 40 4.61 1.57 -6.32
N PHE A 41 5.20 0.47 -5.84
CA PHE A 41 6.49 0.45 -5.17
C PHE A 41 7.43 -0.50 -5.90
N ASP A 42 8.70 -0.14 -5.99
CA ASP A 42 9.74 -1.08 -6.35
C ASP A 42 10.33 -1.68 -5.08
N VAL A 43 10.47 -2.99 -5.06
CA VAL A 43 10.83 -3.77 -3.88
C VAL A 43 11.93 -4.76 -4.23
N THR A 44 12.87 -4.96 -3.31
CA THR A 44 13.86 -6.02 -3.41
C THR A 44 14.13 -6.62 -2.02
N SER A 45 14.37 -7.92 -1.97
CA SER A 45 14.79 -8.61 -0.75
C SER A 45 16.21 -9.16 -0.82
N ASP A 46 16.83 -9.13 -2.00
CA ASP A 46 18.18 -9.67 -2.22
C ASP A 46 19.16 -8.65 -2.78
N ARG A 47 18.71 -7.42 -3.01
CA ARG A 47 19.46 -6.33 -3.60
C ARG A 47 19.90 -6.56 -5.05
N LYS A 48 19.42 -7.63 -5.67
CA LYS A 48 19.75 -8.00 -7.06
C LYS A 48 18.54 -7.94 -7.96
N THR A 49 17.41 -8.47 -7.48
CA THR A 49 16.17 -8.53 -8.24
C THR A 49 15.19 -7.53 -7.66
N THR A 50 14.74 -6.59 -8.49
CA THR A 50 13.71 -5.62 -8.12
C THR A 50 12.42 -5.98 -8.81
N PHE A 51 11.31 -5.92 -8.09
CA PHE A 51 9.99 -6.21 -8.64
C PHE A 51 9.00 -5.16 -8.17
N ALA A 52 7.98 -4.92 -8.99
CA ALA A 52 6.93 -3.95 -8.68
C ALA A 52 5.86 -4.59 -7.80
N VAL A 53 5.44 -3.86 -6.77
CA VAL A 53 4.30 -4.22 -5.94
C VAL A 53 3.26 -3.12 -6.09
N SER A 54 2.04 -3.49 -6.46
CA SER A 54 0.91 -2.57 -6.61
C SER A 54 -0.07 -2.75 -5.46
N ILE A 55 -0.43 -1.64 -4.83
CA ILE A 55 -1.43 -1.63 -3.76
C ILE A 55 -2.63 -0.83 -4.25
N PHE A 56 -3.78 -1.50 -4.31
CA PHE A 56 -5.01 -0.93 -4.83
C PHE A 56 -5.87 -0.41 -3.68
N LEU A 57 -5.94 0.90 -3.55
CA LEU A 57 -6.83 1.55 -2.58
C LEU A 57 -8.21 1.64 -3.21
N LEU A 58 -9.15 0.88 -2.66
CA LEU A 58 -10.48 0.74 -3.24
C LEU A 58 -11.34 1.96 -2.95
N PRO A 59 -12.17 2.40 -3.90
CA PRO A 59 -13.06 3.55 -3.67
C PRO A 59 -14.06 3.30 -2.53
N GLN A 60 -14.51 2.07 -2.34
CA GLN A 60 -15.39 1.73 -1.22
C GLN A 60 -14.75 1.98 0.14
N ALA A 61 -13.43 1.82 0.23
CA ALA A 61 -12.70 2.11 1.47
C ALA A 61 -12.76 3.60 1.81
N LEU A 62 -12.57 4.45 0.82
CA LEU A 62 -12.63 5.90 0.99
C LEU A 62 -14.05 6.38 1.29
N GLU A 63 -15.05 5.82 0.60
CA GLU A 63 -16.46 6.14 0.83
C GLU A 63 -16.90 5.75 2.25
N SER A 64 -16.51 4.56 2.68
CA SER A 64 -16.84 4.06 4.01
C SER A 64 -16.19 4.91 5.10
N TRP A 65 -14.95 5.33 4.89
CA TRP A 65 -14.25 6.21 5.82
C TRP A 65 -15.00 7.55 5.95
N LEU A 66 -15.32 8.18 4.82
CA LEU A 66 -16.03 9.45 4.82
C LEU A 66 -17.39 9.33 5.51
N ALA A 67 -18.14 8.27 5.23
CA ALA A 67 -19.46 8.05 5.83
C ALA A 67 -19.39 7.90 7.35
N SER A 68 -18.36 7.20 7.85
CA SER A 68 -18.27 6.91 9.28
C SER A 68 -17.62 8.04 10.10
N ARG A 69 -16.77 8.86 9.49
CA ARG A 69 -16.02 9.90 10.21
C ARG A 69 -16.40 11.32 9.85
N GLY A 70 -17.18 11.50 8.79
CA GLY A 70 -17.61 12.83 8.36
C GLY A 70 -16.50 13.68 7.76
N ARG A 71 -15.35 13.09 7.42
CA ARG A 71 -14.25 13.76 6.75
C ARG A 71 -13.54 12.82 5.79
N ALA A 72 -13.03 13.37 4.70
CA ALA A 72 -12.26 12.58 3.74
C ALA A 72 -10.82 12.42 4.23
N LEU A 73 -10.18 11.32 3.85
CA LEU A 73 -8.75 11.14 4.08
C LEU A 73 -7.97 12.12 3.22
N THR A 74 -6.94 12.72 3.80
CA THR A 74 -5.97 13.52 3.06
C THR A 74 -5.06 12.60 2.24
N GLU A 75 -4.38 13.17 1.25
CA GLU A 75 -3.42 12.38 0.46
C GLU A 75 -2.29 11.78 1.30
N PRO A 76 -1.67 12.52 2.25
CA PRO A 76 -0.68 11.91 3.14
C PRO A 76 -1.24 10.77 3.97
N GLU A 77 -2.48 10.86 4.43
CA GLU A 77 -3.12 9.79 5.19
C GLU A 77 -3.36 8.56 4.33
N GLN A 78 -3.78 8.74 3.08
CA GLN A 78 -3.93 7.63 2.12
C GLN A 78 -2.60 6.94 1.88
N TYR A 79 -1.54 7.71 1.67
CA TYR A 79 -0.21 7.17 1.46
C TYR A 79 0.29 6.40 2.69
N ALA A 80 0.04 6.93 3.89
CA ALA A 80 0.42 6.24 5.13
C ALA A 80 -0.29 4.88 5.25
N ALA A 81 -1.57 4.83 4.94
CA ALA A 81 -2.32 3.57 4.98
C ALA A 81 -1.76 2.56 3.97
N VAL A 82 -1.42 3.01 2.78
CA VAL A 82 -0.84 2.18 1.73
C VAL A 82 0.51 1.62 2.16
N LYS A 83 1.36 2.43 2.78
CA LYS A 83 2.65 1.96 3.32
C LYS A 83 2.45 0.91 4.40
N LEU A 84 1.49 1.11 5.30
CA LEU A 84 1.20 0.14 6.35
C LEU A 84 0.71 -1.19 5.75
N ARG A 85 -0.07 -1.13 4.68
CA ARG A 85 -0.50 -2.34 3.97
C ARG A 85 0.70 -3.08 3.37
N LEU A 86 1.66 -2.35 2.80
CA LEU A 86 2.88 -2.94 2.27
C LEU A 86 3.68 -3.62 3.40
N MET A 87 3.85 -2.96 4.54
CA MET A 87 4.57 -3.53 5.69
C MET A 87 3.87 -4.79 6.20
N GLN A 88 2.54 -4.77 6.28
CA GLN A 88 1.75 -5.93 6.67
C GLN A 88 2.03 -7.12 5.74
N ALA A 89 2.07 -6.87 4.44
CA ALA A 89 2.37 -7.92 3.46
C ALA A 89 3.79 -8.46 3.64
N PHE A 90 4.77 -7.59 3.89
CA PHE A 90 6.15 -8.03 4.16
C PHE A 90 6.22 -8.99 5.36
N ASP A 91 5.39 -8.74 6.37
CA ASP A 91 5.36 -9.58 7.58
C ASP A 91 4.59 -10.89 7.35
N GLU A 92 3.60 -10.90 6.49
CA GLU A 92 2.65 -12.02 6.35
C GLU A 92 2.87 -12.89 5.12
N VAL A 93 3.46 -12.32 4.05
CA VAL A 93 3.64 -13.04 2.77
C VAL A 93 5.11 -13.42 2.62
N PRO A 94 5.46 -14.71 2.78
CA PRO A 94 6.87 -15.13 2.69
C PRO A 94 7.47 -14.94 1.31
N ASP A 95 6.68 -15.12 0.25
CA ASP A 95 7.15 -15.01 -1.13
C ASP A 95 6.49 -13.82 -1.82
N MET A 96 6.99 -12.62 -1.51
CA MET A 96 6.46 -11.38 -2.08
C MET A 96 6.60 -11.34 -3.61
N LEU A 97 7.69 -11.88 -4.13
CA LEU A 97 7.93 -11.86 -5.58
C LEU A 97 6.84 -12.57 -6.37
N HIS A 98 6.34 -13.70 -5.86
CA HIS A 98 5.35 -14.51 -6.57
C HIS A 98 3.92 -14.33 -6.05
N GLU A 99 3.75 -13.97 -4.78
CA GLU A 99 2.43 -13.96 -4.14
C GLU A 99 2.00 -12.58 -3.61
N GLY A 100 2.91 -11.61 -3.49
CA GLY A 100 2.62 -10.33 -2.86
C GLY A 100 2.69 -9.12 -3.78
N ARG A 101 2.61 -9.29 -5.09
CA ARG A 101 2.80 -8.18 -6.03
C ARG A 101 1.53 -7.36 -6.28
N ARG A 102 0.37 -7.86 -5.90
CA ARG A 102 -0.90 -7.16 -6.05
C ARG A 102 -1.65 -7.25 -4.73
N LEU A 103 -1.77 -6.12 -4.04
CA LEU A 103 -2.39 -6.06 -2.72
C LEU A 103 -3.61 -5.15 -2.79
N ARG A 104 -4.63 -5.47 -2.00
CA ARG A 104 -5.84 -4.66 -1.90
C ARG A 104 -5.91 -3.99 -0.54
N LEU A 105 -6.42 -2.78 -0.52
CA LEU A 105 -6.71 -2.04 0.70
C LEU A 105 -8.19 -1.68 0.68
N ASP A 106 -8.98 -2.46 1.40
CA ASP A 106 -10.43 -2.39 1.38
C ASP A 106 -10.99 -1.62 2.58
N ALA A 107 -12.31 -1.54 2.67
CA ALA A 107 -13.00 -0.79 3.71
C ALA A 107 -12.81 -1.38 5.11
N GLU A 108 -12.47 -2.66 5.21
CA GLU A 108 -12.23 -3.32 6.48
C GLU A 108 -10.81 -3.05 7.00
N LEU A 109 -9.82 -3.14 6.12
CA LEU A 109 -8.42 -2.96 6.48
C LEU A 109 -8.04 -1.50 6.75
N LEU A 110 -8.62 -0.57 6.01
CA LEU A 110 -8.22 0.84 6.07
C LEU A 110 -8.30 1.42 7.49
N PRO A 111 -9.42 1.31 8.22
CA PRO A 111 -9.50 1.88 9.55
C PRO A 111 -8.52 1.25 10.54
N SER A 112 -8.34 -0.07 10.47
CA SER A 112 -7.47 -0.78 11.40
C SER A 112 -6.01 -0.38 11.22
N LEU A 113 -5.56 -0.22 9.99
CA LEU A 113 -4.19 0.22 9.70
C LEU A 113 -3.97 1.67 10.17
N LEU A 114 -4.90 2.57 9.87
CA LEU A 114 -4.78 3.96 10.29
C LEU A 114 -4.85 4.12 11.79
N GLN A 115 -5.65 3.31 12.49
CA GLN A 115 -5.73 3.33 13.94
C GLN A 115 -4.37 3.01 14.57
N SER A 116 -3.59 2.13 13.95
CA SER A 116 -2.27 1.75 14.47
C SER A 116 -1.28 2.93 14.54
N ILE A 117 -1.53 3.99 13.79
CA ILE A 117 -0.72 5.21 13.81
C ILE A 117 -1.48 6.41 14.38
N GLY A 118 -2.62 6.18 15.03
CA GLY A 118 -3.38 7.22 15.69
C GLY A 118 -4.24 8.09 14.78
N VAL A 119 -4.53 7.65 13.58
CA VAL A 119 -5.42 8.34 12.65
C VAL A 119 -6.83 7.75 12.78
N ASP A 120 -7.78 8.64 13.12
CA ASP A 120 -9.16 8.22 13.36
C ASP A 120 -10.17 9.20 12.77
#